data_65f4f3c3bbfb9228e2f87f7239250cd3
#
_entry.id   65f4f3c3bbfb9228e2f87f7239250cd3
#
_cell.length_a   1.000
_cell.length_b   1.000
_cell.length_c   1.000
_cell.angle_alpha   90.00
_cell.angle_beta   90.00
_cell.angle_gamma   90.00
#
_symmetry.space_group_name_H-M   'P 1'
#
loop_
_entity.id
_entity.type
_entity.pdbx_description
1 polymer ?
#
loop_
_entity_poly.entity_id
_entity_poly.type
_entity_poly.pdbx_seq_one_letter_code
_entity_poly.pdbx_strand_id
1 'polypeptide(L)'
;MAVPFFAALGLAVRMDRPPPHALATAAQPGFVLRDETAATGIHFVHRRPVLDAKIANIEPHVAALGASVSVTDFDGDGWPDVYLTNSRFGEPNALYRNRGDGTFEDVAASAGLADLNRPGEGVSMGGVWGDVDNDGREDLLVYRYGYLSLFRNLDGRRFQDITESAGLRLWVNSNGAIWFDYDRDGLLDLYVTAYFRDEVNLWNLATTQIMHDSFEFANNGGRNRLFHNLGGGKFEDVTKRLGVGSTRWTLAAASADFNDDGWPDIYLANDYGPEE
;
A
#
# COMPACT_ATOMS: atom_id res chain seq x y z
N MET A 1 -24.85 38.29 -35.32
CA MET A 1 -24.70 38.94 -33.99
C MET A 1 -24.15 38.00 -32.92
N ALA A 2 -23.16 37.18 -33.20
CA ALA A 2 -22.58 36.24 -32.22
C ALA A 2 -21.14 36.61 -31.77
N VAL A 3 -20.52 37.59 -32.42
CA VAL A 3 -19.12 37.97 -32.16
C VAL A 3 -18.88 38.69 -30.82
N PRO A 4 -19.79 39.49 -30.27
CA PRO A 4 -19.53 40.19 -29.01
C PRO A 4 -19.61 39.29 -27.76
N PHE A 5 -20.36 38.17 -27.83
CA PHE A 5 -20.51 37.28 -26.65
C PHE A 5 -19.23 36.48 -26.37
N PHE A 6 -18.59 35.96 -27.40
CA PHE A 6 -17.33 35.23 -27.22
C PHE A 6 -16.15 36.14 -26.85
N ALA A 7 -16.15 37.37 -27.32
CA ALA A 7 -15.15 38.34 -26.91
C ALA A 7 -15.31 38.77 -25.46
N ALA A 8 -16.54 38.90 -24.94
CA ALA A 8 -16.82 39.22 -23.56
C ALA A 8 -16.48 38.00 -22.63
N LEU A 9 -16.76 36.75 -23.05
CA LEU A 9 -16.41 35.56 -22.31
C LEU A 9 -14.89 35.36 -22.25
N GLY A 10 -14.18 35.63 -23.34
CA GLY A 10 -12.71 35.58 -23.38
C GLY A 10 -12.06 36.63 -22.48
N LEU A 11 -12.69 37.82 -22.35
CA LEU A 11 -12.22 38.89 -21.47
C LEU A 11 -12.50 38.54 -19.99
N ALA A 12 -13.68 37.99 -19.67
CA ALA A 12 -14.04 37.57 -18.33
C ALA A 12 -13.14 36.45 -17.81
N VAL A 13 -12.86 35.43 -18.65
CA VAL A 13 -11.93 34.34 -18.29
C VAL A 13 -10.49 34.85 -18.13
N ARG A 14 -10.12 35.95 -18.76
CA ARG A 14 -8.79 36.55 -18.62
C ARG A 14 -8.67 37.45 -17.40
N MET A 15 -9.76 37.98 -16.89
CA MET A 15 -9.79 38.84 -15.70
C MET A 15 -9.82 38.02 -14.39
N ASP A 16 -10.31 36.77 -14.43
CA ASP A 16 -10.34 35.86 -13.26
C ASP A 16 -9.06 35.04 -13.06
N ARG A 17 -8.04 35.26 -13.86
CA ARG A 17 -6.72 34.70 -13.52
C ARG A 17 -6.10 35.58 -12.43
N PRO A 18 -5.92 35.07 -11.20
CA PRO A 18 -5.15 35.82 -10.23
C PRO A 18 -3.78 36.14 -10.85
N PRO A 19 -3.22 37.34 -10.57
CA PRO A 19 -1.88 37.68 -11.03
C PRO A 19 -0.95 36.52 -10.64
N PRO A 20 0.02 36.15 -11.51
CA PRO A 20 1.00 35.16 -11.10
C PRO A 20 1.53 35.63 -9.76
N HIS A 21 1.28 34.82 -8.71
CA HIS A 21 1.87 35.11 -7.42
C HIS A 21 3.35 35.32 -7.70
N ALA A 22 3.84 36.54 -7.50
CA ALA A 22 5.26 36.76 -7.39
C ALA A 22 5.70 35.72 -6.37
N LEU A 23 6.50 34.77 -6.79
CA LEU A 23 7.12 33.80 -5.91
C LEU A 23 7.79 34.67 -4.86
N ALA A 24 7.16 34.80 -3.69
CA ALA A 24 7.82 35.37 -2.53
C ALA A 24 9.16 34.68 -2.54
N THR A 25 10.24 35.44 -2.51
CA THR A 25 11.61 34.91 -2.40
C THR A 25 11.51 33.86 -1.31
N ALA A 26 11.47 32.59 -1.72
CA ALA A 26 11.24 31.49 -0.81
C ALA A 26 12.35 31.61 0.22
N ALA A 27 11.96 31.83 1.49
CA ALA A 27 12.89 31.71 2.58
C ALA A 27 13.62 30.39 2.31
N GLN A 28 14.96 30.44 2.28
CA GLN A 28 15.74 29.23 2.03
C GLN A 28 15.26 28.19 3.04
N PRO A 29 14.85 27.00 2.60
CA PRO A 29 14.41 25.99 3.54
C PRO A 29 15.53 25.76 4.55
N GLY A 30 15.20 25.64 5.84
CA GLY A 30 16.17 25.43 6.91
C GLY A 30 16.90 24.09 6.81
N PHE A 31 16.63 23.30 5.75
CA PHE A 31 17.28 22.03 5.44
C PHE A 31 17.43 21.85 3.92
N VAL A 32 18.38 21.02 3.53
CA VAL A 32 18.62 20.61 2.15
C VAL A 32 18.60 19.09 2.07
N LEU A 33 17.81 18.54 1.15
CA LEU A 33 17.83 17.12 0.83
C LEU A 33 18.93 16.87 -0.22
N ARG A 34 19.69 15.78 -0.02
CA ARG A 34 20.68 15.29 -0.97
C ARG A 34 20.37 13.83 -1.29
N ASP A 35 20.60 13.44 -2.54
CA ASP A 35 20.57 12.04 -2.94
C ASP A 35 21.89 11.38 -2.52
N GLU A 36 21.81 10.53 -1.51
CA GLU A 36 22.93 9.76 -0.98
C GLU A 36 22.84 8.26 -1.34
N THR A 37 21.90 7.87 -2.19
CA THR A 37 21.60 6.46 -2.53
C THR A 37 22.85 5.67 -2.88
N ALA A 38 23.74 6.22 -3.73
CA ALA A 38 24.96 5.55 -4.15
C ALA A 38 25.98 5.37 -3.01
N ALA A 39 25.99 6.30 -2.03
CA ALA A 39 26.91 6.26 -0.90
C ALA A 39 26.43 5.31 0.21
N THR A 40 25.13 5.08 0.30
CA THR A 40 24.54 4.28 1.38
C THR A 40 24.57 2.77 1.13
N GLY A 41 24.91 2.32 -0.07
CA GLY A 41 24.90 0.90 -0.44
C GLY A 41 23.53 0.34 -0.82
N ILE A 42 22.52 1.20 -0.99
CA ILE A 42 21.20 0.80 -1.48
C ILE A 42 21.23 0.72 -3.01
N HIS A 43 20.97 -0.47 -3.58
CA HIS A 43 21.03 -0.73 -5.03
C HIS A 43 19.73 -1.37 -5.57
N PHE A 44 18.61 -1.15 -4.90
CA PHE A 44 17.34 -1.73 -5.29
C PHE A 44 16.77 -1.07 -6.56
N VAL A 45 16.27 -1.91 -7.46
CA VAL A 45 15.55 -1.47 -8.66
C VAL A 45 14.23 -2.23 -8.73
N HIS A 46 13.13 -1.52 -8.60
CA HIS A 46 11.80 -2.11 -8.73
C HIS A 46 11.58 -2.70 -10.13
N ARG A 47 10.97 -3.89 -10.18
CA ARG A 47 10.55 -4.58 -11.39
C ARG A 47 9.04 -4.74 -11.39
N ARG A 48 8.36 -4.07 -12.35
CA ARG A 48 6.92 -4.18 -12.51
C ARG A 48 6.50 -5.62 -12.85
N PRO A 49 5.26 -6.04 -12.53
CA PRO A 49 4.76 -7.36 -12.92
C PRO A 49 4.69 -7.49 -14.46
N VAL A 50 4.77 -8.74 -14.94
CA VAL A 50 4.40 -9.11 -16.30
C VAL A 50 3.10 -9.91 -16.17
N LEU A 51 2.04 -9.41 -16.77
CA LEU A 51 0.68 -9.91 -16.59
C LEU A 51 0.24 -10.79 -17.78
N ASP A 52 -1.00 -11.28 -17.76
CA ASP A 52 -1.58 -12.09 -18.85
C ASP A 52 -1.57 -11.29 -20.17
N ALA A 53 -1.06 -11.91 -21.24
CA ALA A 53 -0.97 -11.30 -22.57
C ALA A 53 -2.33 -10.82 -23.14
N LYS A 54 -3.46 -11.33 -22.63
CA LYS A 54 -4.81 -10.85 -22.99
C LYS A 54 -5.04 -9.38 -22.68
N ILE A 55 -4.28 -8.79 -21.75
CA ILE A 55 -4.37 -7.39 -21.35
C ILE A 55 -3.12 -6.58 -21.70
N ALA A 56 -2.28 -7.06 -22.62
CA ALA A 56 -1.04 -6.40 -23.02
C ALA A 56 -1.23 -4.93 -23.46
N ASN A 57 -2.40 -4.58 -24.01
CA ASN A 57 -2.75 -3.22 -24.44
C ASN A 57 -2.99 -2.25 -23.28
N ILE A 58 -3.38 -2.74 -22.09
CA ILE A 58 -3.60 -1.94 -20.87
C ILE A 58 -2.58 -2.26 -19.78
N GLU A 59 -1.70 -3.25 -19.98
CA GLU A 59 -0.70 -3.67 -19.00
C GLU A 59 0.11 -2.48 -18.42
N PRO A 60 0.56 -1.47 -19.20
CA PRO A 60 1.30 -0.35 -18.63
C PRO A 60 0.55 0.43 -17.54
N HIS A 61 -0.78 0.47 -17.62
CA HIS A 61 -1.62 1.14 -16.61
C HIS A 61 -1.85 0.23 -15.40
N VAL A 62 -2.17 -1.05 -15.63
CA VAL A 62 -2.42 -2.04 -14.56
C VAL A 62 -1.14 -2.36 -13.79
N ALA A 63 0.01 -2.41 -14.48
CA ALA A 63 1.31 -2.73 -13.90
C ALA A 63 2.08 -1.52 -13.37
N ALA A 64 1.47 -0.32 -13.38
CA ALA A 64 2.10 0.90 -12.86
C ALA A 64 2.17 0.97 -11.32
N LEU A 65 1.48 0.06 -10.65
CA LEU A 65 1.37 -0.04 -9.19
C LEU A 65 2.37 -1.06 -8.63
N GLY A 66 2.67 -0.99 -7.33
CA GLY A 66 3.44 -2.03 -6.63
C GLY A 66 4.86 -1.68 -6.22
N ALA A 67 5.36 -0.50 -6.57
CA ALA A 67 6.58 0.01 -5.96
C ALA A 67 6.26 0.58 -4.58
N SER A 68 6.81 -0.02 -3.54
CA SER A 68 6.58 0.44 -2.16
C SER A 68 7.88 0.45 -1.37
N VAL A 69 7.94 1.41 -0.45
CA VAL A 69 8.95 1.53 0.58
C VAL A 69 8.27 1.66 1.93
N SER A 70 8.73 0.92 2.92
CA SER A 70 8.33 1.11 4.31
C SER A 70 9.57 1.19 5.19
N VAL A 71 9.46 1.96 6.27
CA VAL A 71 10.56 2.27 7.18
C VAL A 71 10.15 1.87 8.59
N THR A 72 11.03 1.16 9.28
CA THR A 72 10.87 0.73 10.67
C THR A 72 12.24 0.47 11.28
N ASP A 73 12.33 0.32 12.57
CA ASP A 73 13.47 -0.25 13.30
C ASP A 73 13.12 -1.71 13.65
N PHE A 74 13.32 -2.64 12.66
CA PHE A 74 12.85 -4.01 12.83
C PHE A 74 13.69 -4.85 13.80
N ASP A 75 14.95 -4.47 14.04
CA ASP A 75 15.85 -5.21 14.95
C ASP A 75 16.03 -4.53 16.31
N GLY A 76 15.40 -3.36 16.53
CA GLY A 76 15.38 -2.67 17.82
C GLY A 76 16.70 -2.01 18.17
N ASP A 77 17.56 -1.71 17.18
CA ASP A 77 18.89 -1.11 17.42
C ASP A 77 18.86 0.43 17.48
N GLY A 78 17.71 1.05 17.23
CA GLY A 78 17.47 2.48 17.27
C GLY A 78 17.74 3.19 15.94
N TRP A 79 18.09 2.48 14.88
CA TRP A 79 18.31 3.03 13.54
C TRP A 79 17.18 2.61 12.58
N PRO A 80 16.55 3.55 11.86
CA PRO A 80 15.50 3.19 10.91
C PRO A 80 16.04 2.35 9.75
N ASP A 81 15.37 1.25 9.47
CA ASP A 81 15.61 0.32 8.37
C ASP A 81 14.63 0.52 7.22
N VAL A 82 14.90 -0.05 6.05
CA VAL A 82 14.09 0.17 4.85
C VAL A 82 13.71 -1.17 4.22
N TYR A 83 12.42 -1.42 4.06
CA TYR A 83 11.90 -2.54 3.30
C TYR A 83 11.36 -2.08 1.94
N LEU A 84 11.80 -2.73 0.86
CA LEU A 84 11.45 -2.40 -0.53
C LEU A 84 10.84 -3.62 -1.20
N THR A 85 9.70 -3.43 -1.88
CA THR A 85 9.00 -4.52 -2.55
C THR A 85 9.24 -4.52 -4.06
N ASN A 86 9.43 -5.72 -4.62
CA ASN A 86 9.37 -6.00 -6.04
C ASN A 86 8.01 -6.60 -6.41
N SER A 87 7.58 -6.41 -7.67
CA SER A 87 6.26 -6.88 -8.14
C SER A 87 6.36 -7.80 -9.35
N ARG A 88 7.49 -8.50 -9.53
CA ARG A 88 7.69 -9.47 -10.61
C ARG A 88 8.05 -10.84 -10.04
N PHE A 89 7.50 -11.90 -10.62
CA PHE A 89 7.88 -13.27 -10.26
C PHE A 89 9.38 -13.50 -10.39
N GLY A 90 9.97 -14.07 -9.33
CA GLY A 90 11.40 -14.36 -9.24
C GLY A 90 12.28 -13.17 -8.87
N GLU A 91 11.75 -11.96 -8.79
CA GLU A 91 12.51 -10.78 -8.33
C GLU A 91 12.37 -10.62 -6.81
N PRO A 92 13.48 -10.55 -6.06
CA PRO A 92 13.40 -10.48 -4.61
C PRO A 92 12.96 -9.11 -4.10
N ASN A 93 12.31 -9.09 -2.95
CA ASN A 93 12.20 -7.91 -2.10
C ASN A 93 13.54 -7.66 -1.39
N ALA A 94 13.75 -6.46 -0.86
CA ALA A 94 14.95 -6.12 -0.10
C ALA A 94 14.59 -5.57 1.29
N LEU A 95 15.36 -5.97 2.31
CA LEU A 95 15.32 -5.41 3.65
C LEU A 95 16.70 -4.84 3.98
N TYR A 96 16.82 -3.54 3.90
CA TYR A 96 18.06 -2.83 4.14
C TYR A 96 18.17 -2.44 5.62
N ARG A 97 19.00 -3.18 6.35
CA ARG A 97 19.34 -2.85 7.73
C ARG A 97 20.30 -1.67 7.76
N ASN A 98 19.98 -0.66 8.56
CA ASN A 98 20.83 0.49 8.82
C ASN A 98 21.99 0.10 9.77
N ARG A 99 23.22 0.41 9.42
CA ARG A 99 24.39 0.11 10.25
C ARG A 99 24.77 1.22 11.24
N GLY A 100 24.01 2.31 11.25
CA GLY A 100 24.28 3.46 12.10
C GLY A 100 25.47 4.32 11.67
N ASP A 101 26.14 3.96 10.59
CA ASP A 101 27.30 4.68 10.02
C ASP A 101 26.96 5.40 8.69
N GLY A 102 25.65 5.44 8.33
CA GLY A 102 25.17 5.99 7.07
C GLY A 102 25.16 4.98 5.92
N THR A 103 25.48 3.70 6.19
CA THR A 103 25.39 2.62 5.20
C THR A 103 24.35 1.59 5.58
N PHE A 104 23.87 0.84 4.57
CA PHE A 104 22.87 -0.18 4.70
C PHE A 104 23.35 -1.53 4.19
N GLU A 105 22.78 -2.61 4.71
CA GLU A 105 23.02 -3.98 4.29
C GLU A 105 21.71 -4.69 3.97
N ASP A 106 21.59 -5.28 2.79
CA ASP A 106 20.42 -6.10 2.45
C ASP A 106 20.45 -7.43 3.19
N VAL A 107 19.53 -7.60 4.12
CA VAL A 107 19.38 -8.80 4.95
C VAL A 107 18.10 -9.59 4.62
N ALA A 108 17.33 -9.22 3.58
CA ALA A 108 16.05 -9.83 3.25
C ALA A 108 16.14 -11.36 3.10
N ALA A 109 17.20 -11.85 2.44
CA ALA A 109 17.37 -13.29 2.23
C ALA A 109 17.59 -14.06 3.54
N SER A 110 18.42 -13.56 4.44
CA SER A 110 18.68 -14.18 5.75
C SER A 110 17.49 -14.05 6.70
N ALA A 111 16.71 -12.99 6.57
CA ALA A 111 15.48 -12.75 7.33
C ALA A 111 14.29 -13.61 6.84
N GLY A 112 14.36 -14.19 5.62
CA GLY A 112 13.26 -14.95 5.01
C GLY A 112 12.23 -14.08 4.30
N LEU A 113 12.53 -12.80 3.99
CA LEU A 113 11.61 -11.82 3.43
C LEU A 113 11.89 -11.46 1.95
N ALA A 114 12.92 -12.06 1.32
CA ALA A 114 13.30 -11.76 -0.05
C ALA A 114 12.41 -12.44 -1.09
N ASP A 115 12.34 -13.78 -1.05
CA ASP A 115 11.74 -14.60 -2.10
C ASP A 115 10.23 -14.82 -1.88
N LEU A 116 9.45 -13.74 -2.05
CA LEU A 116 8.01 -13.75 -1.84
C LEU A 116 7.21 -13.73 -3.16
N ASN A 117 7.83 -13.34 -4.28
CA ASN A 117 7.17 -13.13 -5.56
C ASN A 117 7.19 -14.41 -6.41
N ARG A 118 6.18 -15.28 -6.23
CA ARG A 118 6.14 -16.63 -6.83
C ARG A 118 4.86 -16.89 -7.59
N PRO A 119 4.90 -17.65 -8.69
CA PRO A 119 3.71 -18.17 -9.34
C PRO A 119 2.83 -18.95 -8.35
N GLY A 120 1.52 -18.68 -8.38
CA GLY A 120 0.56 -19.30 -7.46
C GLY A 120 0.41 -18.58 -6.11
N GLU A 121 1.41 -17.74 -5.72
CA GLU A 121 1.37 -16.94 -4.50
C GLU A 121 1.01 -15.48 -4.78
N GLY A 122 1.41 -14.97 -5.93
CA GLY A 122 1.26 -13.57 -6.31
C GLY A 122 2.56 -12.78 -6.18
N VAL A 123 2.44 -11.45 -6.25
CA VAL A 123 3.56 -10.51 -6.14
C VAL A 123 3.31 -9.46 -5.07
N SER A 124 4.37 -9.01 -4.43
CA SER A 124 4.31 -7.98 -3.40
C SER A 124 3.92 -6.63 -4.00
N MET A 125 3.00 -5.93 -3.36
CA MET A 125 2.57 -4.58 -3.70
C MET A 125 3.04 -3.57 -2.65
N GLY A 126 3.26 -4.04 -1.42
CA GLY A 126 3.84 -3.25 -0.35
C GLY A 126 3.89 -4.00 0.96
N GLY A 127 4.41 -3.34 2.00
CA GLY A 127 4.51 -3.88 3.34
C GLY A 127 4.16 -2.83 4.39
N VAL A 128 3.48 -3.25 5.46
CA VAL A 128 3.19 -2.44 6.64
C VAL A 128 3.65 -3.16 7.90
N TRP A 129 4.29 -2.41 8.78
CA TRP A 129 4.85 -2.90 10.03
C TRP A 129 3.92 -2.62 11.19
N GLY A 130 3.87 -3.51 12.17
CA GLY A 130 3.11 -3.36 13.41
C GLY A 130 3.37 -4.52 14.35
N ASP A 131 3.42 -4.25 15.64
CA ASP A 131 3.55 -5.26 16.70
C ASP A 131 2.17 -5.92 16.93
N VAL A 132 1.90 -7.01 16.18
CA VAL A 132 0.55 -7.62 16.15
C VAL A 132 0.26 -8.54 17.32
N ASP A 133 1.27 -8.91 18.11
CA ASP A 133 1.11 -9.75 19.30
C ASP A 133 1.59 -9.10 20.59
N ASN A 134 1.91 -7.79 20.54
CA ASN A 134 2.35 -6.95 21.66
C ASN A 134 3.61 -7.51 22.36
N ASP A 135 4.54 -8.10 21.59
CA ASP A 135 5.80 -8.62 22.13
C ASP A 135 6.96 -7.61 22.09
N GLY A 136 6.68 -6.39 21.59
CA GLY A 136 7.61 -5.26 21.52
C GLY A 136 8.48 -5.27 20.26
N ARG A 137 8.18 -6.11 19.27
CA ARG A 137 8.86 -6.15 17.97
C ARG A 137 7.87 -5.93 16.83
N GLU A 138 8.32 -5.17 15.84
CA GLU A 138 7.54 -4.92 14.62
C GLU A 138 7.47 -6.16 13.74
N ASP A 139 6.26 -6.64 13.48
CA ASP A 139 5.93 -7.69 12.52
C ASP A 139 5.65 -7.09 11.14
N LEU A 140 5.71 -7.89 10.08
CA LEU A 140 5.51 -7.42 8.71
C LEU A 140 4.30 -8.09 8.05
N LEU A 141 3.31 -7.29 7.67
CA LEU A 141 2.32 -7.71 6.67
C LEU A 141 2.79 -7.26 5.27
N VAL A 142 2.87 -8.20 4.34
CA VAL A 142 3.05 -7.93 2.91
C VAL A 142 1.69 -8.08 2.22
N TYR A 143 1.14 -6.96 1.73
CA TYR A 143 -0.07 -6.98 0.89
C TYR A 143 0.31 -7.16 -0.57
N ARG A 144 -0.55 -7.86 -1.32
CA ARG A 144 -0.14 -8.43 -2.59
C ARG A 144 -1.25 -8.37 -3.65
N TYR A 145 -0.86 -8.47 -4.89
CA TYR A 145 -1.70 -9.11 -5.89
C TYR A 145 -1.48 -10.60 -5.76
N GLY A 146 -2.34 -11.28 -4.99
CA GLY A 146 -2.16 -12.65 -4.57
C GLY A 146 -2.56 -12.89 -3.12
N TYR A 147 -1.99 -13.90 -2.47
CA TYR A 147 -2.22 -14.16 -1.06
C TYR A 147 -1.49 -13.14 -0.19
N LEU A 148 -2.18 -12.62 0.84
CA LEU A 148 -1.52 -11.87 1.91
C LEU A 148 -0.42 -12.72 2.56
N SER A 149 0.56 -12.07 3.16
CA SER A 149 1.59 -12.76 3.95
C SER A 149 1.89 -11.97 5.21
N LEU A 150 1.69 -12.59 6.37
CA LEU A 150 2.02 -12.03 7.68
C LEU A 150 3.24 -12.76 8.25
N PHE A 151 4.28 -12.00 8.57
CA PHE A 151 5.53 -12.49 9.08
C PHE A 151 5.75 -11.98 10.51
N ARG A 152 5.82 -12.89 11.46
CA ARG A 152 6.16 -12.60 12.85
C ARG A 152 7.66 -12.43 13.00
N ASN A 153 8.09 -11.36 13.66
CA ASN A 153 9.47 -11.08 13.99
C ASN A 153 9.88 -11.89 15.24
N LEU A 154 10.80 -12.84 15.08
CA LEU A 154 11.19 -13.74 16.17
C LEU A 154 12.26 -13.14 17.10
N ASP A 155 13.22 -12.44 16.53
CA ASP A 155 14.42 -12.01 17.26
C ASP A 155 15.14 -10.80 16.65
N GLY A 156 14.45 -9.99 15.80
CA GLY A 156 15.07 -8.89 15.08
C GLY A 156 16.00 -9.33 13.93
N ARG A 157 15.99 -10.62 13.57
CA ARG A 157 16.84 -11.15 12.48
C ARG A 157 16.11 -12.15 11.61
N ARG A 158 15.17 -12.87 12.16
CA ARG A 158 14.42 -13.94 11.48
C ARG A 158 12.94 -13.71 11.64
N PHE A 159 12.24 -13.96 10.58
CA PHE A 159 10.79 -13.86 10.54
C PHE A 159 10.16 -15.22 10.26
N GLN A 160 9.03 -15.48 10.86
CA GLN A 160 8.23 -16.67 10.64
C GLN A 160 6.94 -16.30 9.90
N ASP A 161 6.68 -16.97 8.79
CA ASP A 161 5.37 -16.86 8.13
C ASP A 161 4.30 -17.49 9.02
N ILE A 162 3.37 -16.67 9.51
CA ILE A 162 2.23 -17.07 10.34
C ILE A 162 0.89 -16.88 9.62
N THR A 163 0.89 -16.57 8.35
CA THR A 163 -0.29 -16.22 7.53
C THR A 163 -1.42 -17.23 7.69
N GLU A 164 -1.12 -18.52 7.55
CA GLU A 164 -2.13 -19.60 7.66
C GLU A 164 -2.69 -19.69 9.09
N SER A 165 -1.83 -19.69 10.08
CA SER A 165 -2.23 -19.78 11.50
C SER A 165 -2.94 -18.52 11.99
N ALA A 166 -2.65 -17.38 11.38
CA ALA A 166 -3.31 -16.11 11.64
C ALA A 166 -4.72 -16.00 11.04
N GLY A 167 -5.10 -16.90 10.13
CA GLY A 167 -6.38 -16.82 9.42
C GLY A 167 -6.39 -15.82 8.27
N LEU A 168 -5.20 -15.37 7.79
CA LEU A 168 -5.07 -14.35 6.76
C LEU A 168 -4.70 -14.92 5.38
N ARG A 169 -4.75 -16.23 5.19
CA ARG A 169 -4.45 -16.88 3.91
C ARG A 169 -5.60 -16.71 2.92
N LEU A 170 -5.73 -15.54 2.35
CA LEU A 170 -6.74 -15.26 1.35
C LEU A 170 -6.14 -14.53 0.15
N TRP A 171 -6.71 -14.79 -1.02
CA TRP A 171 -6.35 -14.08 -2.26
C TRP A 171 -6.98 -12.70 -2.26
N VAL A 172 -6.15 -11.66 -2.38
CA VAL A 172 -6.59 -10.26 -2.47
C VAL A 172 -5.74 -9.55 -3.51
N ASN A 173 -6.34 -8.75 -4.36
CA ASN A 173 -5.60 -7.86 -5.24
C ASN A 173 -5.47 -6.50 -4.57
N SER A 174 -4.58 -6.39 -3.57
CA SER A 174 -4.46 -5.27 -2.64
C SER A 174 -3.40 -4.26 -3.06
N ASN A 175 -3.71 -2.97 -2.94
CA ASN A 175 -2.78 -1.87 -3.11
C ASN A 175 -2.41 -1.19 -1.79
N GLY A 176 -3.04 -1.57 -0.68
CA GLY A 176 -2.76 -0.96 0.62
C GLY A 176 -3.32 -1.74 1.79
N ALA A 177 -2.69 -1.55 2.93
CA ALA A 177 -3.18 -2.03 4.21
C ALA A 177 -2.77 -1.05 5.31
N ILE A 178 -3.52 -1.00 6.39
CA ILE A 178 -3.21 -0.21 7.58
C ILE A 178 -3.45 -1.03 8.83
N TRP A 179 -2.61 -0.79 9.84
CA TRP A 179 -2.80 -1.24 11.21
C TRP A 179 -3.43 -0.12 12.03
N PHE A 180 -4.43 -0.43 12.86
CA PHE A 180 -5.01 0.48 13.83
C PHE A 180 -5.87 -0.32 14.81
N ASP A 181 -6.10 0.20 15.99
CA ASP A 181 -6.93 -0.41 17.03
C ASP A 181 -8.34 0.18 16.93
N TYR A 182 -9.26 -0.47 16.16
CA TYR A 182 -10.58 0.11 15.85
C TYR A 182 -11.53 0.06 17.04
N ASP A 183 -11.38 -0.90 17.96
CA ASP A 183 -12.28 -1.08 19.11
C ASP A 183 -11.61 -0.75 20.45
N ARG A 184 -10.36 -0.28 20.42
CA ARG A 184 -9.59 0.22 21.56
C ARG A 184 -9.31 -0.85 22.62
N ASP A 185 -9.12 -2.08 22.18
CA ASP A 185 -8.76 -3.20 23.05
C ASP A 185 -7.25 -3.31 23.31
N GLY A 186 -6.43 -2.47 22.63
CA GLY A 186 -4.99 -2.43 22.76
C GLY A 186 -4.25 -3.37 21.81
N LEU A 187 -4.96 -4.03 20.89
CA LEU A 187 -4.38 -4.85 19.82
C LEU A 187 -4.51 -4.14 18.47
N LEU A 188 -3.52 -4.33 17.61
CA LEU A 188 -3.60 -3.77 16.25
C LEU A 188 -4.48 -4.64 15.37
N ASP A 189 -5.57 -4.06 14.87
CA ASP A 189 -6.43 -4.63 13.85
C ASP A 189 -5.93 -4.30 12.44
N LEU A 190 -6.37 -5.06 11.45
CA LEU A 190 -5.91 -4.94 10.08
C LEU A 190 -7.03 -4.52 9.13
N TYR A 191 -6.88 -3.39 8.45
CA TYR A 191 -7.71 -3.07 7.29
C TYR A 191 -6.92 -3.24 5.99
N VAL A 192 -7.46 -4.02 5.04
CA VAL A 192 -6.85 -4.31 3.74
C VAL A 192 -7.73 -3.75 2.65
N THR A 193 -7.16 -2.89 1.81
CA THR A 193 -7.85 -2.41 0.60
C THR A 193 -7.71 -3.41 -0.53
N ALA A 194 -8.69 -3.44 -1.43
CA ALA A 194 -8.65 -4.30 -2.60
C ALA A 194 -9.01 -3.50 -3.87
N TYR A 195 -8.22 -3.71 -4.92
CA TYR A 195 -8.40 -3.00 -6.19
C TYR A 195 -9.15 -3.86 -7.21
N PHE A 196 -8.62 -5.01 -7.57
CA PHE A 196 -9.34 -5.98 -8.41
C PHE A 196 -10.09 -6.97 -7.53
N ARG A 197 -11.19 -7.53 -8.08
CA ARG A 197 -11.98 -8.57 -7.41
C ARG A 197 -11.12 -9.80 -7.08
N ASP A 198 -11.50 -10.51 -6.04
CA ASP A 198 -10.72 -11.66 -5.51
C ASP A 198 -10.56 -12.79 -6.53
N GLU A 199 -11.56 -13.00 -7.40
CA GLU A 199 -11.51 -14.02 -8.44
C GLU A 199 -10.59 -13.67 -9.63
N VAL A 200 -10.09 -12.43 -9.69
CA VAL A 200 -9.19 -11.97 -10.76
C VAL A 200 -7.77 -12.47 -10.50
N ASN A 201 -7.31 -13.39 -11.33
CA ASN A 201 -5.91 -13.76 -11.40
C ASN A 201 -5.27 -13.08 -12.61
N LEU A 202 -4.48 -12.02 -12.34
CA LEU A 202 -3.89 -11.17 -13.38
C LEU A 202 -2.87 -11.88 -14.28
N TRP A 203 -2.44 -13.09 -13.92
CA TRP A 203 -1.52 -13.93 -14.73
C TRP A 203 -2.24 -15.03 -15.51
N ASN A 204 -3.52 -15.28 -15.21
CA ASN A 204 -4.35 -16.26 -15.91
C ASN A 204 -5.80 -15.79 -15.91
N LEU A 205 -6.08 -14.82 -16.77
CA LEU A 205 -7.38 -14.17 -16.83
C LEU A 205 -8.44 -15.07 -17.48
N ALA A 206 -9.56 -15.25 -16.80
CA ALA A 206 -10.75 -15.88 -17.37
C ALA A 206 -11.43 -14.97 -18.39
N THR A 207 -11.35 -13.65 -18.21
CA THR A 207 -11.94 -12.62 -19.08
C THR A 207 -11.05 -11.38 -19.11
N THR A 208 -11.16 -10.56 -20.15
CA THR A 208 -10.51 -9.25 -20.22
C THR A 208 -11.35 -8.12 -19.61
N GLN A 209 -12.56 -8.42 -19.15
CA GLN A 209 -13.45 -7.47 -18.47
C GLN A 209 -13.08 -7.37 -16.99
N ILE A 210 -11.91 -6.80 -16.71
CA ILE A 210 -11.37 -6.65 -15.35
C ILE A 210 -11.39 -5.21 -14.87
N MET A 211 -11.78 -4.25 -15.71
CA MET A 211 -11.77 -2.83 -15.39
C MET A 211 -13.09 -2.38 -14.76
N HIS A 212 -13.07 -1.16 -14.24
CA HIS A 212 -14.23 -0.50 -13.66
C HIS A 212 -15.37 -0.34 -14.67
N ASP A 213 -16.60 -0.33 -14.18
CA ASP A 213 -17.82 -0.18 -14.98
C ASP A 213 -18.31 1.28 -15.09
N SER A 214 -17.74 2.18 -14.29
CA SER A 214 -18.02 3.62 -14.29
C SER A 214 -16.78 4.39 -13.84
N PHE A 215 -16.62 5.64 -14.30
CA PHE A 215 -15.59 6.54 -13.78
C PHE A 215 -16.00 7.22 -12.48
N GLU A 216 -17.30 7.50 -12.31
CA GLU A 216 -17.81 8.29 -11.19
C GLU A 216 -18.43 7.43 -10.07
N PHE A 217 -18.92 6.24 -10.40
CA PHE A 217 -19.73 5.42 -9.48
C PHE A 217 -19.36 3.94 -9.52
N ALA A 218 -18.12 3.60 -9.87
CA ALA A 218 -17.70 2.21 -9.89
C ALA A 218 -17.83 1.55 -8.50
N ASN A 219 -18.41 0.35 -8.49
CA ASN A 219 -18.52 -0.49 -7.29
C ASN A 219 -18.28 -1.98 -7.60
N ASN A 220 -17.59 -2.26 -8.69
CA ASN A 220 -17.24 -3.59 -9.18
C ASN A 220 -15.77 -3.94 -8.97
N GLY A 221 -15.08 -3.23 -8.08
CA GLY A 221 -13.71 -3.52 -7.65
C GLY A 221 -13.60 -4.65 -6.64
N GLY A 222 -12.45 -4.79 -6.04
CA GLY A 222 -12.19 -5.73 -4.95
C GLY A 222 -12.86 -5.31 -3.65
N ARG A 223 -13.09 -6.27 -2.78
CA ARG A 223 -13.71 -6.00 -1.47
C ARG A 223 -12.64 -5.68 -0.44
N ASN A 224 -12.71 -4.49 0.15
CA ASN A 224 -11.93 -4.15 1.33
C ASN A 224 -12.36 -5.01 2.54
N ARG A 225 -11.42 -5.28 3.44
CA ARG A 225 -11.65 -6.15 4.61
C ARG A 225 -11.07 -5.56 5.87
N LEU A 226 -11.83 -5.71 6.96
CA LEU A 226 -11.37 -5.45 8.32
C LEU A 226 -11.25 -6.78 9.06
N PHE A 227 -10.07 -7.03 9.61
CA PHE A 227 -9.76 -8.17 10.44
C PHE A 227 -9.51 -7.73 11.86
N HIS A 228 -10.32 -8.23 12.79
CA HIS A 228 -10.16 -8.03 14.22
C HIS A 228 -9.07 -8.95 14.77
N ASN A 229 -8.16 -8.42 15.55
CA ASN A 229 -7.09 -9.14 16.20
C ASN A 229 -7.61 -9.82 17.49
N LEU A 230 -7.60 -11.13 17.52
CA LEU A 230 -8.04 -11.93 18.66
C LEU A 230 -6.94 -12.16 19.72
N GLY A 231 -5.79 -11.53 19.53
CA GLY A 231 -4.57 -11.79 20.29
C GLY A 231 -3.82 -13.06 19.85
N GLY A 232 -2.53 -13.14 20.21
CA GLY A 232 -1.68 -14.28 19.87
C GLY A 232 -1.46 -14.48 18.37
N GLY A 233 -1.55 -13.40 17.57
CA GLY A 233 -1.34 -13.40 16.13
C GLY A 233 -2.47 -14.06 15.33
N LYS A 234 -3.71 -14.02 15.82
CA LYS A 234 -4.90 -14.57 15.15
C LYS A 234 -5.90 -13.47 14.83
N PHE A 235 -6.53 -13.58 13.67
CA PHE A 235 -7.46 -12.57 13.16
C PHE A 235 -8.80 -13.19 12.73
N GLU A 236 -9.88 -12.41 12.87
CA GLU A 236 -11.23 -12.72 12.42
C GLU A 236 -11.71 -11.68 11.41
N ASP A 237 -12.22 -12.09 10.24
CA ASP A 237 -12.88 -11.17 9.29
C ASP A 237 -14.20 -10.65 9.85
N VAL A 238 -14.23 -9.39 10.24
CA VAL A 238 -15.40 -8.72 10.81
C VAL A 238 -16.08 -7.75 9.84
N THR A 239 -15.59 -7.68 8.62
CA THR A 239 -16.02 -6.74 7.57
C THR A 239 -17.52 -6.69 7.41
N LYS A 240 -18.15 -7.85 7.22
CA LYS A 240 -19.60 -7.94 7.02
C LYS A 240 -20.39 -7.55 8.27
N ARG A 241 -19.90 -7.96 9.43
CA ARG A 241 -20.55 -7.68 10.72
C ARG A 241 -20.61 -6.19 11.02
N LEU A 242 -19.53 -5.46 10.65
CA LEU A 242 -19.41 -4.03 10.92
C LEU A 242 -19.82 -3.15 9.73
N GLY A 243 -20.06 -3.73 8.55
CA GLY A 243 -20.54 -3.00 7.37
C GLY A 243 -19.48 -2.10 6.71
N VAL A 244 -18.18 -2.37 6.94
CA VAL A 244 -17.05 -1.52 6.50
C VAL A 244 -16.37 -2.01 5.22
N GLY A 245 -16.99 -2.92 4.47
CA GLY A 245 -16.45 -3.45 3.21
C GLY A 245 -16.88 -2.62 2.01
N SER A 246 -15.96 -1.89 1.41
CA SER A 246 -16.16 -1.21 0.13
C SER A 246 -15.76 -2.10 -1.05
N THR A 247 -16.33 -1.83 -2.25
CA THR A 247 -15.96 -2.45 -3.53
C THR A 247 -15.63 -1.39 -4.60
N ARG A 248 -15.14 -0.22 -4.18
CA ARG A 248 -14.94 0.98 -5.01
C ARG A 248 -13.51 1.17 -5.49
N TRP A 249 -12.79 0.15 -5.92
CA TRP A 249 -11.45 0.31 -6.51
C TRP A 249 -10.50 1.11 -5.59
N THR A 250 -10.41 0.69 -4.34
CA THR A 250 -9.67 1.43 -3.32
C THR A 250 -8.16 1.32 -3.54
N LEU A 251 -7.48 2.46 -3.62
CA LEU A 251 -6.03 2.55 -3.72
C LEU A 251 -5.36 2.60 -2.35
N ALA A 252 -5.93 3.37 -1.43
CA ALA A 252 -5.34 3.59 -0.12
C ALA A 252 -6.41 3.75 0.96
N ALA A 253 -6.02 3.48 2.19
CA ALA A 253 -6.81 3.77 3.39
C ALA A 253 -5.96 4.55 4.39
N ALA A 254 -6.62 5.36 5.20
CA ALA A 254 -6.03 6.01 6.36
C ALA A 254 -6.99 5.90 7.54
N SER A 255 -6.46 5.93 8.76
CA SER A 255 -7.27 5.96 9.98
C SER A 255 -6.89 7.14 10.85
N ALA A 256 -7.89 7.86 11.32
CA ALA A 256 -7.79 8.91 12.32
C ALA A 256 -9.17 9.13 12.94
N ASP A 257 -9.23 9.82 14.06
CA ASP A 257 -10.49 10.35 14.60
C ASP A 257 -10.82 11.66 13.85
N PHE A 258 -11.63 11.58 12.78
CA PHE A 258 -11.95 12.71 11.91
C PHE A 258 -13.09 13.58 12.46
N ASN A 259 -13.84 13.08 13.44
CA ASN A 259 -15.03 13.73 13.99
C ASN A 259 -14.87 14.14 15.46
N ASP A 260 -13.70 13.89 16.09
CA ASP A 260 -13.37 14.14 17.49
C ASP A 260 -14.30 13.42 18.50
N ASP A 261 -14.77 12.20 18.17
CA ASP A 261 -15.59 11.39 19.07
C ASP A 261 -14.78 10.41 19.94
N GLY A 262 -13.48 10.33 19.72
CA GLY A 262 -12.53 9.49 20.44
C GLY A 262 -12.39 8.09 19.86
N TRP A 263 -13.03 7.77 18.73
CA TRP A 263 -12.88 6.51 18.02
C TRP A 263 -12.14 6.72 16.69
N PRO A 264 -11.33 5.76 16.26
CA PRO A 264 -10.69 5.86 14.96
C PRO A 264 -11.70 5.59 13.83
N ASP A 265 -11.77 6.51 12.88
CA ASP A 265 -12.49 6.38 11.63
C ASP A 265 -11.59 5.81 10.53
N ILE A 266 -12.19 5.37 9.41
CA ILE A 266 -11.46 4.94 8.20
C ILE A 266 -11.84 5.87 7.06
N TYR A 267 -10.84 6.43 6.39
CA TYR A 267 -10.98 7.15 5.13
C TYR A 267 -10.44 6.30 3.98
N LEU A 268 -11.22 6.16 2.90
CA LEU A 268 -10.86 5.38 1.73
C LEU A 268 -10.66 6.28 0.51
N ALA A 269 -9.47 6.22 -0.08
CA ALA A 269 -9.16 6.88 -1.35
C ALA A 269 -9.43 5.92 -2.51
N ASN A 270 -10.47 6.22 -3.29
CA ASN A 270 -10.93 5.41 -4.39
C ASN A 270 -10.48 6.00 -5.74
N ASP A 271 -10.04 5.14 -6.67
CA ASP A 271 -9.62 5.57 -8.02
C ASP A 271 -10.84 5.87 -8.91
N TYR A 272 -11.93 5.14 -8.72
CA TYR A 272 -13.17 5.26 -9.46
C TYR A 272 -14.37 5.28 -8.51
N GLY A 273 -15.04 6.42 -8.41
CA GLY A 273 -16.15 6.62 -7.50
C GLY A 273 -15.82 7.64 -6.40
N PRO A 274 -16.82 8.00 -5.57
CA PRO A 274 -16.59 8.91 -4.46
C PRO A 274 -15.72 8.26 -3.37
N GLU A 275 -15.02 9.11 -2.63
CA GLU A 275 -14.33 8.75 -1.41
C GLU A 275 -15.33 8.27 -0.33
N GLU A 276 -14.89 7.46 0.60
CA GLU A 276 -15.69 6.92 1.72
C GLU A 276 -15.03 7.13 3.07
#